data_0f10ef97f07793d74b93a023686309ce
#
_entry.id   0f10ef97f07793d74b93a023686309ce
#
_cell.length_a   1.000
_cell.length_b   1.000
_cell.length_c   1.000
_cell.angle_alpha   90.00
_cell.angle_beta   90.00
_cell.angle_gamma   90.00
#
_symmetry.space_group_name_H-M   'P 1'
#
loop_
_entity.id
_entity.type
_entity.pdbx_description
1 polymer ?
#
loop_
_entity_poly.entity_id
_entity_poly.type
_entity_poly.pdbx_seq_one_letter_code
_entity_poly.pdbx_strand_id
1 'polypeptide(L)'
;LAQGCAREAPSGSRTAGHSYIYAFAGDDDKRPGVSDFLGVIDADPASPTYAHVVATAPIQAVGTMPHHMELTMPGNGQWLFANGFMSGRTFLFDLRSPLRPRVAATVESIPGFVKPHSYWRLPDGRIVATIQYGDGRQPGNAGGIALLTPQGRVLRTASAADTAFPGIPVRTYSLDVSPATDRLITTSTPMDGVPSADVVQVWRLSDLSLLRTLPMPVAVGDSAFHYPFEVRFLPGDTTAFLNTYYCGFFFLSDLNTTMPRIERVLSLPQPPNHGCAVPLLIGHYWIMPIARAHEYLVLDIADPHHPRRVGVLTTDSTYYPHWVTREPRTNRLVLTSGRGDHRVLLARFDSARGLLSWDSTFRDPDTKRLGVDFNRVSWPHGASGPAMPHGAVFSASDTGAAH
;
A
#
# COMPACT_ATOMS: atom_id res chain seq x y z
N LEU A 1 -33.22 -27.54 -51.27
CA LEU A 1 -32.25 -26.55 -50.76
C LEU A 1 -32.40 -26.52 -49.24
N ALA A 2 -31.57 -27.29 -48.56
CA ALA A 2 -31.48 -27.33 -47.09
C ALA A 2 -30.33 -26.38 -46.65
N GLN A 3 -30.69 -25.32 -45.89
CA GLN A 3 -29.74 -24.50 -45.20
C GLN A 3 -29.39 -25.16 -43.84
N GLY A 4 -28.15 -25.58 -43.71
CA GLY A 4 -27.59 -26.07 -42.46
C GLY A 4 -27.33 -24.92 -41.49
N CYS A 5 -27.96 -24.92 -40.33
CA CYS A 5 -27.56 -24.08 -39.19
C CYS A 5 -26.24 -24.60 -38.63
N ALA A 6 -25.17 -23.83 -38.81
CA ALA A 6 -23.95 -24.04 -38.09
C ALA A 6 -24.20 -23.68 -36.59
N ARG A 7 -24.11 -24.67 -35.71
CA ARG A 7 -24.02 -24.46 -34.25
C ARG A 7 -22.69 -23.79 -33.94
N GLU A 8 -22.73 -22.58 -33.39
CA GLU A 8 -21.61 -21.97 -32.74
C GLU A 8 -21.17 -22.85 -31.56
N ALA A 9 -19.89 -23.21 -31.55
CA ALA A 9 -19.28 -23.87 -30.42
C ALA A 9 -19.28 -22.94 -29.20
N PRO A 10 -19.49 -23.45 -27.97
CA PRO A 10 -19.45 -22.61 -26.78
C PRO A 10 -18.05 -22.02 -26.65
N SER A 11 -17.97 -20.70 -26.49
CA SER A 11 -16.74 -19.98 -26.20
C SER A 11 -16.11 -20.60 -24.96
N GLY A 12 -14.93 -21.23 -25.16
CA GLY A 12 -14.16 -21.83 -24.08
C GLY A 12 -13.96 -20.84 -22.96
N SER A 13 -14.31 -21.21 -21.75
CA SER A 13 -13.99 -20.47 -20.53
C SER A 13 -12.47 -20.27 -20.50
N ARG A 14 -12.01 -19.04 -20.63
CA ARG A 14 -10.62 -18.71 -20.35
C ARG A 14 -10.34 -19.17 -18.91
N THR A 15 -9.48 -20.13 -18.75
CA THR A 15 -8.97 -20.56 -17.44
C THR A 15 -8.39 -19.30 -16.78
N ALA A 16 -8.96 -18.89 -15.68
CA ALA A 16 -8.39 -17.82 -14.87
C ALA A 16 -6.94 -18.20 -14.52
N GLY A 17 -5.98 -17.34 -14.84
CA GLY A 17 -4.57 -17.60 -14.53
C GLY A 17 -4.36 -17.87 -13.04
N HIS A 18 -3.35 -18.62 -12.69
CA HIS A 18 -3.00 -18.99 -11.31
C HIS A 18 -2.74 -17.73 -10.45
N SER A 19 -3.27 -17.68 -9.24
CA SER A 19 -3.15 -16.53 -8.34
C SER A 19 -2.08 -16.76 -7.28
N TYR A 20 -1.23 -15.75 -7.05
CA TYR A 20 -0.23 -15.71 -5.99
C TYR A 20 -0.40 -14.48 -5.15
N ILE A 21 0.13 -14.52 -3.92
CA ILE A 21 0.33 -13.34 -3.06
C ILE A 21 1.83 -13.15 -2.89
N TYR A 22 2.29 -11.93 -3.09
CA TYR A 22 3.65 -11.49 -2.82
C TYR A 22 3.65 -10.71 -1.51
N ALA A 23 4.37 -11.21 -0.50
CA ALA A 23 4.48 -10.58 0.81
C ALA A 23 5.94 -10.22 1.10
N PHE A 24 6.23 -8.93 1.29
CA PHE A 24 7.56 -8.48 1.65
C PHE A 24 7.74 -8.56 3.16
N ALA A 25 8.69 -9.37 3.61
CA ALA A 25 8.86 -9.74 4.99
C ALA A 25 10.29 -9.50 5.47
N GLY A 26 10.43 -8.99 6.69
CA GLY A 26 11.69 -8.83 7.39
C GLY A 26 11.97 -9.96 8.34
N ASP A 27 13.26 -10.29 8.50
CA ASP A 27 13.70 -11.15 9.58
C ASP A 27 13.45 -10.46 10.92
N ASP A 28 12.60 -11.06 11.73
CA ASP A 28 12.19 -10.52 13.02
C ASP A 28 13.37 -10.54 14.03
N ASP A 29 14.28 -11.49 13.90
CA ASP A 29 15.42 -11.66 14.81
C ASP A 29 16.63 -10.79 14.47
N LYS A 30 16.67 -10.20 13.29
CA LYS A 30 17.82 -9.42 12.77
C LYS A 30 19.15 -10.18 12.88
N ARG A 31 19.11 -11.50 12.69
CA ARG A 31 20.29 -12.37 12.83
C ARG A 31 21.28 -12.16 11.69
N PRO A 32 22.58 -12.10 11.97
CA PRO A 32 23.59 -12.04 10.91
C PRO A 32 23.46 -13.20 9.92
N GLY A 33 23.50 -12.88 8.62
CA GLY A 33 23.42 -13.86 7.54
C GLY A 33 22.03 -14.33 7.16
N VAL A 34 20.99 -13.82 7.83
CA VAL A 34 19.59 -14.09 7.47
C VAL A 34 19.04 -12.87 6.75
N SER A 35 18.59 -13.03 5.54
CA SER A 35 18.14 -11.95 4.67
C SER A 35 16.64 -11.68 4.83
N ASP A 36 16.26 -10.39 4.82
CA ASP A 36 14.88 -10.01 4.51
C ASP A 36 14.54 -10.51 3.09
N PHE A 37 13.26 -10.80 2.80
CA PHE A 37 12.87 -11.47 1.56
C PHE A 37 11.44 -11.14 1.12
N LEU A 38 11.17 -11.35 -0.17
CA LEU A 38 9.81 -11.44 -0.69
C LEU A 38 9.36 -12.90 -0.67
N GLY A 39 8.27 -13.20 0.04
CA GLY A 39 7.61 -14.51 0.02
C GLY A 39 6.54 -14.57 -1.08
N VAL A 40 6.42 -15.74 -1.72
CA VAL A 40 5.37 -16.03 -2.70
C VAL A 40 4.46 -17.10 -2.11
N ILE A 41 3.20 -16.75 -1.91
CA ILE A 41 2.18 -17.66 -1.38
C ILE A 41 1.26 -18.07 -2.52
N ASP A 42 0.99 -19.35 -2.65
CA ASP A 42 -0.01 -19.86 -3.58
C ASP A 42 -1.41 -19.48 -3.09
N ALA A 43 -2.10 -18.67 -3.88
CA ALA A 43 -3.43 -18.15 -3.56
C ALA A 43 -4.53 -18.71 -4.47
N ASP A 44 -4.24 -19.71 -5.30
CA ASP A 44 -5.24 -20.37 -6.12
C ASP A 44 -5.95 -21.47 -5.33
N PRO A 45 -7.27 -21.32 -5.01
CA PRO A 45 -8.00 -22.32 -4.23
C PRO A 45 -8.08 -23.70 -4.88
N ALA A 46 -7.83 -23.81 -6.20
CA ALA A 46 -7.82 -25.09 -6.92
C ALA A 46 -6.44 -25.78 -6.90
N SER A 47 -5.42 -25.08 -6.40
CA SER A 47 -4.06 -25.60 -6.36
C SER A 47 -3.85 -26.58 -5.19
N PRO A 48 -3.08 -27.68 -5.39
CA PRO A 48 -2.66 -28.57 -4.32
C PRO A 48 -1.73 -27.88 -3.29
N THR A 49 -1.10 -26.77 -3.68
CA THR A 49 -0.23 -25.97 -2.80
C THR A 49 -0.91 -24.70 -2.29
N TYR A 50 -2.25 -24.62 -2.34
CA TYR A 50 -3.00 -23.50 -1.79
C TYR A 50 -2.58 -23.19 -0.36
N ALA A 51 -2.37 -21.90 -0.07
CA ALA A 51 -1.89 -21.39 1.22
C ALA A 51 -0.47 -21.85 1.62
N HIS A 52 0.34 -22.37 0.69
CA HIS A 52 1.75 -22.62 0.95
C HIS A 52 2.62 -21.45 0.50
N VAL A 53 3.73 -21.21 1.21
CA VAL A 53 4.83 -20.40 0.69
C VAL A 53 5.60 -21.26 -0.30
N VAL A 54 5.46 -20.96 -1.58
CA VAL A 54 5.99 -21.82 -2.68
C VAL A 54 7.33 -21.32 -3.22
N ALA A 55 7.69 -20.06 -2.99
CA ALA A 55 8.96 -19.50 -3.39
C ALA A 55 9.33 -18.28 -2.51
N THR A 56 10.60 -17.89 -2.53
CA THR A 56 11.10 -16.69 -1.86
C THR A 56 12.19 -16.01 -2.69
N ALA A 57 12.32 -14.68 -2.55
CA ALA A 57 13.43 -13.91 -3.13
C ALA A 57 14.15 -13.14 -2.02
N PRO A 58 15.25 -13.65 -1.45
CA PRO A 58 16.05 -12.94 -0.46
C PRO A 58 16.71 -11.71 -1.08
N ILE A 59 16.76 -10.60 -0.33
CA ILE A 59 17.32 -9.33 -0.80
C ILE A 59 18.81 -9.15 -0.47
N GLN A 60 19.45 -10.14 0.11
CA GLN A 60 20.86 -10.12 0.55
C GLN A 60 21.17 -9.01 1.56
N ALA A 61 20.19 -8.65 2.38
CA ALA A 61 20.31 -7.66 3.44
C ALA A 61 19.43 -8.07 4.64
N VAL A 62 19.82 -7.65 5.83
CA VAL A 62 19.18 -7.98 7.11
C VAL A 62 18.73 -6.70 7.80
N GLY A 63 17.56 -6.74 8.45
CA GLY A 63 17.06 -5.62 9.26
C GLY A 63 16.80 -4.37 8.44
N THR A 64 16.46 -4.53 7.16
CA THR A 64 16.16 -3.39 6.28
C THR A 64 14.84 -2.74 6.62
N MET A 65 14.02 -3.38 7.44
CA MET A 65 12.64 -3.02 7.71
C MET A 65 11.83 -3.02 6.41
N PRO A 66 11.52 -4.20 5.82
CA PRO A 66 10.53 -4.32 4.77
C PRO A 66 9.28 -3.56 5.14
N HIS A 67 8.83 -2.63 4.28
CA HIS A 67 7.78 -1.70 4.67
C HIS A 67 6.73 -1.55 3.57
N HIS A 68 6.74 -0.46 2.83
CA HIS A 68 5.77 -0.27 1.77
C HIS A 68 6.22 -0.90 0.45
N MET A 69 5.25 -1.30 -0.35
CA MET A 69 5.39 -1.73 -1.74
C MET A 69 4.28 -1.07 -2.57
N GLU A 70 4.28 -1.27 -3.88
CA GLU A 70 3.15 -0.85 -4.70
C GLU A 70 1.86 -1.51 -4.16
N LEU A 71 0.75 -0.77 -4.19
CA LEU A 71 -0.55 -1.27 -3.71
C LEU A 71 -1.21 -2.27 -4.67
N THR A 72 -0.75 -2.29 -5.92
CA THR A 72 -1.23 -3.19 -6.96
C THR A 72 -0.05 -3.73 -7.75
N MET A 73 -0.13 -4.99 -8.17
CA MET A 73 0.85 -5.55 -9.08
C MET A 73 0.69 -4.95 -10.47
N PRO A 74 1.77 -4.52 -11.16
CA PRO A 74 1.68 -4.03 -12.52
C PRO A 74 1.09 -5.08 -13.46
N GLY A 75 0.25 -4.65 -14.43
CA GLY A 75 -0.51 -5.53 -15.31
C GLY A 75 0.34 -6.49 -16.16
N ASN A 76 1.61 -6.14 -16.43
CA ASN A 76 2.56 -7.01 -17.12
C ASN A 76 3.29 -7.99 -16.18
N GLY A 77 3.02 -7.95 -14.86
CA GLY A 77 3.63 -8.81 -13.85
C GLY A 77 5.14 -8.65 -13.69
N GLN A 78 5.76 -7.64 -14.32
CA GLN A 78 7.20 -7.63 -14.51
C GLN A 78 7.99 -7.31 -13.24
N TRP A 79 7.79 -6.11 -12.69
CA TRP A 79 8.62 -5.64 -11.59
C TRP A 79 7.77 -4.96 -10.55
N LEU A 80 7.99 -5.32 -9.29
CA LEU A 80 7.34 -4.77 -8.13
C LEU A 80 8.35 -3.95 -7.32
N PHE A 81 8.00 -2.71 -7.01
CA PHE A 81 8.80 -1.84 -6.16
C PHE A 81 8.42 -2.03 -4.69
N ALA A 82 9.42 -2.20 -3.83
CA ALA A 82 9.24 -2.28 -2.39
C ALA A 82 10.43 -1.67 -1.67
N ASN A 83 10.22 -1.07 -0.50
CA ASN A 83 11.31 -0.44 0.26
C ASN A 83 11.76 -1.27 1.47
N GLY A 84 13.07 -1.24 1.72
CA GLY A 84 13.63 -1.49 3.03
C GLY A 84 13.85 -0.15 3.72
N PHE A 85 12.88 0.30 4.52
CA PHE A 85 12.82 1.67 5.01
C PHE A 85 14.07 2.08 5.79
N MET A 86 14.56 1.21 6.71
CA MET A 86 15.74 1.52 7.53
C MET A 86 17.02 1.51 6.70
N SER A 87 17.12 0.71 5.65
CA SER A 87 18.26 0.72 4.74
C SER A 87 18.27 1.91 3.79
N GLY A 88 17.14 2.60 3.62
CA GLY A 88 16.98 3.68 2.65
C GLY A 88 16.97 3.21 1.19
N ARG A 89 16.82 1.91 0.93
CA ARG A 89 16.89 1.28 -0.38
C ARG A 89 15.51 0.94 -0.92
N THR A 90 15.39 0.92 -2.24
CA THR A 90 14.24 0.36 -2.94
C THR A 90 14.68 -0.89 -3.70
N PHE A 91 13.94 -1.98 -3.52
CA PHE A 91 14.15 -3.24 -4.21
C PHE A 91 13.11 -3.41 -5.32
N LEU A 92 13.57 -3.87 -6.48
CA LEU A 92 12.76 -4.19 -7.63
C LEU A 92 12.75 -5.71 -7.79
N PHE A 93 11.59 -6.32 -7.58
CA PHE A 93 11.41 -7.76 -7.73
C PHE A 93 10.91 -8.12 -9.13
N ASP A 94 11.63 -8.99 -9.83
CA ASP A 94 11.18 -9.61 -11.08
C ASP A 94 10.28 -10.81 -10.76
N LEU A 95 8.99 -10.66 -11.08
CA LEU A 95 7.93 -11.62 -10.78
C LEU A 95 7.29 -12.22 -12.04
N ARG A 96 7.95 -12.09 -13.22
CA ARG A 96 7.49 -12.70 -14.47
C ARG A 96 7.37 -14.23 -14.38
N SER A 97 8.17 -14.82 -13.51
CA SER A 97 8.06 -16.24 -13.13
C SER A 97 7.82 -16.31 -11.63
N PRO A 98 6.56 -16.38 -11.15
CA PRO A 98 6.22 -16.32 -9.73
C PRO A 98 6.95 -17.36 -8.86
N LEU A 99 7.21 -18.55 -9.40
CA LEU A 99 7.95 -19.60 -8.69
C LEU A 99 9.49 -19.43 -8.75
N ARG A 100 9.98 -18.39 -9.41
CA ARG A 100 11.42 -18.03 -9.49
C ARG A 100 11.57 -16.53 -9.28
N PRO A 101 11.04 -15.97 -8.17
CA PRO A 101 11.15 -14.57 -7.90
C PRO A 101 12.61 -14.21 -7.65
N ARG A 102 13.01 -12.98 -8.03
CA ARG A 102 14.38 -12.51 -7.79
C ARG A 102 14.41 -10.99 -7.67
N VAL A 103 15.40 -10.47 -7.00
CA VAL A 103 15.72 -9.05 -7.06
C VAL A 103 16.33 -8.75 -8.44
N ALA A 104 15.64 -7.90 -9.21
CA ALA A 104 16.10 -7.49 -10.54
C ALA A 104 17.06 -6.30 -10.48
N ALA A 105 16.82 -5.39 -9.53
CA ALA A 105 17.63 -4.20 -9.30
C ALA A 105 17.42 -3.68 -7.88
N THR A 106 18.36 -2.86 -7.42
CA THR A 106 18.26 -2.10 -6.17
C THR A 106 18.55 -0.64 -6.46
N VAL A 107 17.67 0.25 -6.01
CA VAL A 107 17.94 1.69 -6.00
C VAL A 107 18.61 2.01 -4.68
N GLU A 108 19.94 2.18 -4.72
CA GLU A 108 20.78 2.39 -3.54
C GLU A 108 20.65 3.80 -2.97
N SER A 109 20.30 4.79 -3.81
CA SER A 109 20.16 6.18 -3.40
C SER A 109 19.27 6.97 -4.34
N ILE A 110 18.64 8.02 -3.81
CA ILE A 110 17.88 9.01 -4.56
C ILE A 110 18.56 10.36 -4.35
N PRO A 111 19.02 11.06 -5.42
CA PRO A 111 19.77 12.30 -5.28
C PRO A 111 19.04 13.35 -4.44
N GLY A 112 19.66 13.81 -3.38
CA GLY A 112 19.13 14.83 -2.48
C GLY A 112 18.24 14.29 -1.35
N PHE A 113 17.97 12.96 -1.30
CA PHE A 113 16.99 12.39 -0.39
C PHE A 113 17.37 11.02 0.15
N VAL A 114 16.75 10.65 1.29
CA VAL A 114 16.94 9.35 1.95
C VAL A 114 15.61 8.82 2.47
N LYS A 115 15.51 7.50 2.61
CA LYS A 115 14.34 6.74 3.10
C LYS A 115 13.11 6.88 2.20
N PRO A 116 13.11 6.26 1.00
CA PRO A 116 11.90 6.14 0.17
C PRO A 116 10.81 5.41 0.93
N HIS A 117 9.53 5.77 0.67
CA HIS A 117 8.43 5.24 1.45
C HIS A 117 7.34 4.57 0.59
N SER A 118 6.55 5.33 -0.16
CA SER A 118 5.42 4.79 -0.94
C SER A 118 5.67 4.94 -2.44
N TYR A 119 5.02 4.09 -3.23
CA TYR A 119 5.19 4.04 -4.68
C TYR A 119 3.85 4.06 -5.40
N TRP A 120 3.80 4.78 -6.51
CA TRP A 120 2.67 4.78 -7.42
C TRP A 120 3.13 4.62 -8.86
N ARG A 121 2.57 3.64 -9.57
CA ARG A 121 2.89 3.39 -10.97
C ARG A 121 1.98 4.20 -11.89
N LEU A 122 2.60 4.94 -12.81
CA LEU A 122 1.91 5.67 -13.86
C LEU A 122 1.50 4.75 -15.02
N PRO A 123 0.51 5.14 -15.84
CA PRO A 123 0.10 4.35 -17.01
C PRO A 123 1.21 4.02 -17.99
N ASP A 124 2.24 4.86 -18.09
CA ASP A 124 3.43 4.63 -18.94
C ASP A 124 4.50 3.76 -18.28
N GLY A 125 4.23 3.23 -17.09
CA GLY A 125 5.09 2.35 -16.29
C GLY A 125 6.11 3.07 -15.42
N ARG A 126 6.27 4.40 -15.52
CA ARG A 126 7.10 5.17 -14.58
C ARG A 126 6.54 5.09 -13.17
N ILE A 127 7.39 5.33 -12.17
CA ILE A 127 7.02 5.29 -10.76
C ILE A 127 7.20 6.66 -10.14
N VAL A 128 6.21 7.14 -9.41
CA VAL A 128 6.37 8.23 -8.44
C VAL A 128 6.58 7.61 -7.07
N ALA A 129 7.62 8.07 -6.37
CA ALA A 129 7.92 7.65 -5.00
C ALA A 129 7.92 8.84 -4.05
N THR A 130 7.42 8.65 -2.81
CA THR A 130 7.63 9.59 -1.71
C THR A 130 8.92 9.26 -0.98
N ILE A 131 9.59 10.27 -0.44
CA ILE A 131 10.84 10.13 0.30
C ILE A 131 10.76 10.96 1.58
N GLN A 132 11.00 10.31 2.72
CA GLN A 132 10.75 10.88 4.05
C GLN A 132 11.67 12.05 4.41
N TYR A 133 12.94 12.00 4.00
CA TYR A 133 13.95 12.97 4.44
C TYR A 133 14.79 13.49 3.29
N GLY A 134 15.24 14.72 3.42
CA GLY A 134 16.39 15.22 2.69
C GLY A 134 17.71 14.55 3.17
N ASP A 135 18.76 14.67 2.38
CA ASP A 135 20.10 14.18 2.70
C ASP A 135 20.98 15.24 3.41
N GLY A 136 20.35 16.24 4.01
CA GLY A 136 21.01 17.40 4.62
C GLY A 136 21.13 18.61 3.67
N ARG A 137 20.90 18.45 2.39
CA ARG A 137 20.96 19.54 1.39
C ARG A 137 19.61 20.22 1.17
N GLN A 138 18.52 19.58 1.56
CA GLN A 138 17.17 20.15 1.42
C GLN A 138 16.88 21.17 2.52
N PRO A 139 16.17 22.26 2.23
CA PRO A 139 15.74 23.23 3.25
C PRO A 139 15.00 22.53 4.40
N GLY A 140 15.40 22.78 5.65
CA GLY A 140 14.83 22.14 6.83
C GLY A 140 14.94 20.60 6.84
N ASN A 141 15.78 20.04 5.97
CA ASN A 141 15.86 18.59 5.74
C ASN A 141 14.51 17.95 5.37
N ALA A 142 13.66 18.69 4.65
CA ALA A 142 12.36 18.21 4.17
C ALA A 142 12.50 17.01 3.26
N GLY A 143 11.52 16.13 3.29
CA GLY A 143 11.38 15.03 2.33
C GLY A 143 11.04 15.54 0.93
N GLY A 144 10.57 14.65 0.08
CA GLY A 144 10.25 15.00 -1.30
C GLY A 144 9.63 13.86 -2.07
N ILE A 145 9.62 14.02 -3.38
CA ILE A 145 9.14 13.02 -4.33
C ILE A 145 10.18 12.77 -5.41
N ALA A 146 10.16 11.55 -5.96
CA ALA A 146 10.99 11.19 -7.09
C ALA A 146 10.17 10.55 -8.20
N LEU A 147 10.54 10.81 -9.45
CA LEU A 147 10.06 10.11 -10.64
C LEU A 147 11.16 9.14 -11.10
N LEU A 148 10.81 7.86 -11.24
CA LEU A 148 11.72 6.80 -11.64
C LEU A 148 11.24 6.11 -12.93
N THR A 149 12.19 5.54 -13.68
CA THR A 149 11.84 4.61 -14.76
C THR A 149 11.30 3.29 -14.18
N PRO A 150 10.64 2.44 -14.99
CA PRO A 150 10.25 1.10 -14.55
C PRO A 150 11.42 0.23 -14.06
N GLN A 151 12.66 0.58 -14.41
CA GLN A 151 13.89 -0.11 -14.00
C GLN A 151 14.57 0.53 -12.77
N GLY A 152 13.93 1.52 -12.13
CA GLY A 152 14.42 2.17 -10.92
C GLY A 152 15.43 3.31 -11.13
N ARG A 153 15.73 3.71 -12.38
CA ARG A 153 16.61 4.88 -12.61
C ARG A 153 15.85 6.17 -12.27
N VAL A 154 16.41 7.00 -11.40
CA VAL A 154 15.83 8.30 -11.04
C VAL A 154 15.89 9.24 -12.25
N LEU A 155 14.74 9.81 -12.60
CA LEU A 155 14.58 10.79 -13.69
C LEU A 155 14.55 12.22 -13.17
N ARG A 156 13.84 12.43 -12.07
CA ARG A 156 13.64 13.74 -11.45
C ARG A 156 13.35 13.59 -9.97
N THR A 157 13.71 14.59 -9.19
CA THR A 157 13.31 14.73 -7.78
C THR A 157 12.75 16.12 -7.54
N ALA A 158 11.89 16.28 -6.54
CA ALA A 158 11.37 17.56 -6.08
C ALA A 158 11.27 17.58 -4.55
N SER A 159 11.63 18.73 -3.94
CA SER A 159 11.59 18.91 -2.49
C SER A 159 10.19 19.27 -2.01
N ALA A 160 9.79 18.72 -0.88
CA ALA A 160 8.57 19.08 -0.17
C ALA A 160 8.70 20.38 0.66
N ALA A 161 9.88 20.99 0.68
CA ALA A 161 10.07 22.28 1.34
C ALA A 161 9.21 23.36 0.67
N ASP A 162 8.47 24.11 1.48
CA ASP A 162 7.66 25.23 1.02
C ASP A 162 8.05 26.46 1.82
N THR A 163 8.58 27.48 1.15
CA THR A 163 9.01 28.75 1.78
C THR A 163 7.84 29.56 2.32
N ALA A 164 6.63 29.36 1.79
CA ALA A 164 5.41 29.96 2.30
C ALA A 164 4.90 29.25 3.58
N PHE A 165 5.47 28.09 3.91
CA PHE A 165 5.14 27.29 5.09
C PHE A 165 6.42 26.94 5.88
N PRO A 166 7.10 27.96 6.46
CA PRO A 166 8.33 27.75 7.21
C PRO A 166 8.05 27.08 8.55
N GLY A 167 9.03 26.40 9.09
CA GLY A 167 8.96 25.81 10.43
C GLY A 167 9.27 24.33 10.46
N ILE A 168 8.32 23.48 10.85
CA ILE A 168 8.53 22.03 10.93
C ILE A 168 8.59 21.45 9.51
N PRO A 169 9.62 20.63 9.17
CA PRO A 169 9.76 20.11 7.82
C PRO A 169 8.65 19.11 7.45
N VAL A 170 8.32 19.06 6.17
CA VAL A 170 7.38 18.07 5.61
C VAL A 170 8.09 16.73 5.43
N ARG A 171 7.51 15.66 5.98
CA ARG A 171 7.98 14.27 5.86
C ARG A 171 7.03 13.51 4.94
N THR A 172 7.27 13.59 3.62
CA THR A 172 6.35 12.97 2.65
C THR A 172 6.18 11.47 2.92
N TYR A 173 4.94 11.04 3.09
CA TYR A 173 4.60 9.67 3.51
C TYR A 173 3.92 8.89 2.39
N SER A 174 2.64 9.10 2.18
CA SER A 174 1.85 8.46 1.13
C SER A 174 1.61 9.39 -0.05
N LEU A 175 1.11 8.82 -1.14
CA LEU A 175 0.73 9.57 -2.33
C LEU A 175 -0.43 8.91 -3.05
N ASP A 176 -1.11 9.71 -3.87
CA ASP A 176 -1.96 9.24 -4.94
C ASP A 176 -1.85 10.18 -6.15
N VAL A 177 -2.14 9.69 -7.34
CA VAL A 177 -1.99 10.45 -8.58
C VAL A 177 -3.25 10.41 -9.45
N SER A 178 -3.54 11.54 -10.09
CA SER A 178 -4.53 11.65 -11.15
C SER A 178 -3.85 12.16 -12.43
N PRO A 179 -3.47 11.26 -13.35
CA PRO A 179 -2.96 11.66 -14.66
C PRO A 179 -3.95 12.50 -15.47
N ALA A 180 -5.26 12.24 -15.32
CA ALA A 180 -6.31 12.94 -16.04
C ALA A 180 -6.37 14.44 -15.71
N THR A 181 -6.08 14.80 -14.47
CA THR A 181 -6.07 16.21 -14.01
C THR A 181 -4.67 16.78 -13.85
N ASP A 182 -3.62 16.00 -14.16
CA ASP A 182 -2.22 16.34 -13.94
C ASP A 182 -1.94 16.70 -12.47
N ARG A 183 -2.46 15.89 -11.54
CA ARG A 183 -2.30 16.10 -10.10
C ARG A 183 -1.66 14.92 -9.40
N LEU A 184 -0.92 15.26 -8.37
CA LEU A 184 -0.36 14.35 -7.37
C LEU A 184 -0.66 14.93 -6.00
N ILE A 185 -1.03 14.10 -5.04
CA ILE A 185 -1.20 14.48 -3.63
C ILE A 185 -0.20 13.69 -2.80
N THR A 186 0.42 14.35 -1.82
CA THR A 186 1.22 13.68 -0.79
C THR A 186 0.74 14.04 0.60
N THR A 187 0.86 13.09 1.52
CA THR A 187 0.65 13.29 2.96
C THR A 187 1.98 13.49 3.69
N SER A 188 1.95 13.85 4.96
CA SER A 188 3.15 14.12 5.74
C SER A 188 3.07 13.48 7.12
N THR A 189 3.78 12.36 7.30
CA THR A 189 3.85 11.61 8.56
C THR A 189 5.29 11.12 8.79
N PRO A 190 5.89 11.36 9.96
CA PRO A 190 7.22 10.85 10.27
C PRO A 190 7.17 9.38 10.68
N MET A 191 8.15 8.59 10.24
CA MET A 191 8.26 7.17 10.57
C MET A 191 9.07 6.89 11.85
N ASP A 192 9.94 7.80 12.25
CA ASP A 192 10.90 7.60 13.35
C ASP A 192 10.74 8.62 14.50
N GLY A 193 9.53 9.15 14.66
CA GLY A 193 9.17 10.01 15.79
C GLY A 193 9.78 11.42 15.76
N VAL A 194 10.41 11.81 14.65
CA VAL A 194 10.90 13.18 14.48
C VAL A 194 9.75 14.13 14.12
N PRO A 195 9.87 15.43 14.35
CA PRO A 195 8.84 16.37 13.97
C PRO A 195 8.54 16.38 12.47
N SER A 196 7.25 16.45 12.14
CA SER A 196 6.74 16.65 10.78
C SER A 196 5.59 17.63 10.81
N ALA A 197 5.47 18.46 9.78
CA ALA A 197 4.31 19.31 9.61
C ALA A 197 3.07 18.47 9.29
N ASP A 198 1.94 18.77 9.95
CA ASP A 198 0.64 18.14 9.63
C ASP A 198 0.04 18.85 8.42
N VAL A 199 0.47 18.41 7.23
CA VAL A 199 0.08 19.02 5.95
C VAL A 199 -0.21 17.98 4.89
N VAL A 200 -0.98 18.39 3.90
CA VAL A 200 -1.14 17.69 2.61
C VAL A 200 -0.58 18.62 1.54
N GLN A 201 0.15 18.05 0.58
CA GLN A 201 0.69 18.81 -0.54
C GLN A 201 0.08 18.37 -1.86
N VAL A 202 -0.30 19.34 -2.68
CA VAL A 202 -0.79 19.15 -4.05
C VAL A 202 0.28 19.58 -5.02
N TRP A 203 0.60 18.69 -5.97
CA TRP A 203 1.67 18.87 -6.94
C TRP A 203 1.13 18.78 -8.37
N ARG A 204 1.84 19.36 -9.33
CA ARG A 204 1.66 19.07 -10.73
C ARG A 204 2.44 17.78 -11.06
N LEU A 205 1.75 16.78 -11.58
CA LEU A 205 2.36 15.47 -11.85
C LEU A 205 3.39 15.53 -12.99
N SER A 206 3.11 16.30 -14.04
CA SER A 206 3.93 16.35 -15.28
C SER A 206 5.35 16.87 -15.05
N ASP A 207 5.55 17.80 -14.11
CA ASP A 207 6.84 18.42 -13.82
C ASP A 207 7.28 18.34 -12.35
N LEU A 208 6.47 17.74 -11.50
CA LEU A 208 6.67 17.61 -10.05
C LEU A 208 6.76 18.97 -9.31
N SER A 209 6.18 20.03 -9.87
CA SER A 209 6.15 21.32 -9.16
C SER A 209 5.13 21.31 -8.04
N LEU A 210 5.54 21.76 -6.84
CA LEU A 210 4.65 21.98 -5.71
C LEU A 210 3.68 23.13 -6.02
N LEU A 211 2.38 22.82 -6.02
CA LEU A 211 1.33 23.81 -6.31
C LEU A 211 0.77 24.42 -5.04
N ARG A 212 0.60 23.61 -3.99
CA ARG A 212 0.00 24.05 -2.74
C ARG A 212 0.38 23.17 -1.57
N THR A 213 0.63 23.77 -0.42
CA THR A 213 0.68 23.12 0.90
C THR A 213 -0.58 23.49 1.67
N LEU A 214 -1.33 22.49 2.10
CA LEU A 214 -2.58 22.62 2.87
C LEU A 214 -2.34 22.17 4.30
N PRO A 215 -2.39 23.05 5.29
CA PRO A 215 -2.36 22.64 6.70
C PRO A 215 -3.63 21.86 7.04
N MET A 216 -3.47 20.82 7.88
CA MET A 216 -4.62 20.06 8.37
C MET A 216 -5.52 20.96 9.22
N PRO A 217 -6.85 20.87 9.08
CA PRO A 217 -7.78 21.63 9.90
C PRO A 217 -7.68 21.23 11.38
N VAL A 218 -7.29 22.16 12.23
CA VAL A 218 -7.12 21.96 13.67
C VAL A 218 -8.43 22.27 14.40
N ALA A 219 -8.86 21.37 15.29
CA ALA A 219 -9.91 21.65 16.26
C ALA A 219 -9.34 21.59 17.67
N VAL A 220 -9.72 22.54 18.51
CA VAL A 220 -9.22 22.62 19.89
C VAL A 220 -9.59 21.37 20.68
N GLY A 221 -8.59 20.73 21.28
CA GLY A 221 -8.79 19.52 22.11
C GLY A 221 -8.92 18.22 21.29
N ASP A 222 -8.76 18.24 19.99
CA ASP A 222 -8.81 17.08 19.14
C ASP A 222 -7.44 16.82 18.48
N SER A 223 -6.88 15.64 18.68
CA SER A 223 -5.62 15.20 18.06
C SER A 223 -5.81 14.45 16.74
N ALA A 224 -7.03 14.25 16.30
CA ALA A 224 -7.34 13.43 15.12
C ALA A 224 -6.78 13.99 13.79
N PHE A 225 -6.36 15.25 13.75
CA PHE A 225 -5.72 15.86 12.59
C PHE A 225 -4.23 15.50 12.44
N HIS A 226 -3.60 14.98 13.49
CA HIS A 226 -2.17 14.67 13.46
C HIS A 226 -1.83 13.49 12.57
N TYR A 227 -0.69 13.62 11.89
CA TYR A 227 -0.11 12.61 11.03
C TYR A 227 -1.04 12.23 9.88
N PRO A 228 -1.28 13.15 8.89
CA PRO A 228 -2.00 12.82 7.66
C PRO A 228 -1.27 11.65 6.98
N PHE A 229 -1.97 10.49 6.92
CA PHE A 229 -1.35 9.20 6.70
C PHE A 229 -1.52 8.73 5.26
N GLU A 230 -2.73 8.38 4.87
CA GLU A 230 -3.03 7.86 3.54
C GLU A 230 -4.09 8.71 2.83
N VAL A 231 -3.96 8.84 1.53
CA VAL A 231 -4.88 9.61 0.69
C VAL A 231 -5.19 8.82 -0.58
N ARG A 232 -6.46 8.91 -1.05
CA ARG A 232 -6.86 8.35 -2.34
C ARG A 232 -7.75 9.35 -3.06
N PHE A 233 -7.49 9.53 -4.37
CA PHE A 233 -8.45 10.22 -5.24
C PHE A 233 -9.77 9.46 -5.28
N LEU A 234 -10.86 10.20 -5.26
CA LEU A 234 -12.19 9.66 -5.49
C LEU A 234 -12.52 9.66 -7.00
N PRO A 235 -13.50 8.87 -7.44
CA PRO A 235 -13.92 8.88 -8.84
C PRO A 235 -14.21 10.30 -9.35
N GLY A 236 -13.69 10.64 -10.53
CA GLY A 236 -13.74 11.99 -11.10
C GLY A 236 -12.49 12.83 -10.89
N ASP A 237 -11.51 12.37 -10.12
CA ASP A 237 -10.12 12.91 -10.06
C ASP A 237 -10.00 14.36 -9.60
N THR A 238 -11.05 14.96 -9.06
CA THR A 238 -11.06 16.36 -8.56
C THR A 238 -11.19 16.46 -7.05
N THR A 239 -11.47 15.32 -6.41
CA THR A 239 -11.63 15.19 -4.96
C THR A 239 -10.82 14.01 -4.46
N ALA A 240 -10.53 13.98 -3.14
CA ALA A 240 -9.84 12.87 -2.50
C ALA A 240 -10.37 12.64 -1.08
N PHE A 241 -10.11 11.45 -0.55
CA PHE A 241 -10.39 11.11 0.82
C PHE A 241 -9.08 10.73 1.53
N LEU A 242 -8.94 11.12 2.79
CA LEU A 242 -7.73 10.98 3.56
C LEU A 242 -8.03 10.50 4.97
N ASN A 243 -7.17 9.63 5.50
CA ASN A 243 -7.13 9.37 6.94
C ASN A 243 -5.82 9.86 7.57
N THR A 244 -5.90 10.21 8.85
CA THR A 244 -4.72 10.40 9.69
C THR A 244 -4.39 9.13 10.47
N TYR A 245 -3.17 9.03 10.99
CA TYR A 245 -2.80 7.93 11.91
C TYR A 245 -3.66 7.88 13.17
N TYR A 246 -4.13 9.06 13.63
CA TYR A 246 -5.05 9.20 14.77
C TYR A 246 -6.53 9.05 14.41
N CYS A 247 -6.84 8.50 13.23
CA CYS A 247 -8.19 8.15 12.78
C CYS A 247 -9.15 9.34 12.65
N GLY A 248 -8.64 10.49 12.25
CA GLY A 248 -9.41 11.52 11.63
C GLY A 248 -9.58 11.24 10.14
N PHE A 249 -10.73 11.58 9.59
CA PHE A 249 -11.01 11.44 8.16
C PHE A 249 -11.34 12.79 7.57
N PHE A 250 -10.79 13.04 6.38
CA PHE A 250 -10.84 14.34 5.73
C PHE A 250 -11.23 14.20 4.27
N PHE A 251 -12.02 15.12 3.80
CA PHE A 251 -12.39 15.26 2.40
C PHE A 251 -11.61 16.42 1.79
N LEU A 252 -11.03 16.18 0.63
CA LEU A 252 -10.32 17.18 -0.16
C LEU A 252 -11.12 17.49 -1.42
N SER A 253 -11.31 18.75 -1.73
CA SER A 253 -12.04 19.22 -2.91
C SER A 253 -11.25 20.23 -3.72
N ASP A 254 -11.74 20.51 -4.93
CA ASP A 254 -11.16 21.50 -5.85
C ASP A 254 -9.68 21.24 -6.21
N LEU A 255 -9.26 19.96 -6.21
CA LEU A 255 -7.85 19.57 -6.39
C LEU A 255 -7.29 19.91 -7.78
N ASN A 256 -8.14 20.08 -8.77
CA ASN A 256 -7.78 20.51 -10.12
C ASN A 256 -7.69 22.05 -10.28
N THR A 257 -7.97 22.81 -9.23
CA THR A 257 -7.95 24.28 -9.23
C THR A 257 -6.71 24.84 -8.55
N THR A 258 -6.62 26.17 -8.45
CA THR A 258 -5.57 26.89 -7.68
C THR A 258 -5.90 27.00 -6.19
N MET A 259 -7.12 26.64 -5.78
CA MET A 259 -7.66 26.82 -4.42
C MET A 259 -8.23 25.51 -3.87
N PRO A 260 -7.42 24.43 -3.79
CA PRO A 260 -7.87 23.20 -3.16
C PRO A 260 -8.23 23.42 -1.70
N ARG A 261 -9.20 22.64 -1.21
CA ARG A 261 -9.71 22.71 0.15
C ARG A 261 -9.60 21.38 0.86
N ILE A 262 -9.51 21.40 2.16
CA ILE A 262 -9.52 20.23 3.02
C ILE A 262 -10.46 20.50 4.20
N GLU A 263 -11.34 19.55 4.49
CA GLU A 263 -12.27 19.63 5.62
C GLU A 263 -12.30 18.31 6.38
N ARG A 264 -12.52 18.37 7.67
CA ARG A 264 -12.73 17.19 8.50
C ARG A 264 -14.17 16.72 8.40
N VAL A 265 -14.37 15.45 8.07
CA VAL A 265 -15.71 14.86 7.88
C VAL A 265 -16.06 13.82 8.94
N LEU A 266 -15.05 13.19 9.57
CA LEU A 266 -15.27 12.19 10.62
C LEU A 266 -14.04 12.12 11.53
N SER A 267 -14.24 11.84 12.82
CA SER A 267 -13.20 11.34 13.72
C SER A 267 -13.75 10.17 14.51
N LEU A 268 -12.98 9.08 14.57
CA LEU A 268 -13.40 7.98 15.42
C LEU A 268 -13.16 8.33 16.89
N PRO A 269 -14.04 7.90 17.81
CA PRO A 269 -13.83 8.08 19.24
C PRO A 269 -12.47 7.49 19.66
N GLN A 270 -11.66 8.30 20.34
CA GLN A 270 -10.31 7.91 20.72
C GLN A 270 -10.25 7.14 22.04
N PRO A 271 -9.62 5.95 22.13
CA PRO A 271 -8.48 5.80 23.03
C PRO A 271 -7.21 6.31 22.33
N PRO A 272 -6.20 6.83 23.05
CA PRO A 272 -5.00 7.37 22.44
C PRO A 272 -4.33 6.33 21.54
N ASN A 273 -4.01 6.72 20.30
CA ASN A 273 -3.28 5.94 19.31
C ASN A 273 -4.03 4.75 18.69
N HIS A 274 -5.13 4.97 17.99
CA HIS A 274 -5.82 3.91 17.22
C HIS A 274 -4.98 3.28 16.12
N GLY A 275 -4.08 4.03 15.46
CA GLY A 275 -3.25 3.54 14.38
C GLY A 275 -4.08 3.16 13.16
N CYS A 276 -4.80 4.12 12.56
CA CYS A 276 -5.41 3.98 11.24
C CYS A 276 -4.32 3.90 10.20
N ALA A 277 -4.21 2.75 9.53
CA ALA A 277 -3.07 2.43 8.69
C ALA A 277 -3.39 2.53 7.19
N VAL A 278 -2.92 1.58 6.36
CA VAL A 278 -3.00 1.66 4.89
C VAL A 278 -4.35 1.15 4.39
N PRO A 279 -5.26 2.03 3.94
CA PRO A 279 -6.60 1.66 3.52
C PRO A 279 -6.66 1.18 2.08
N LEU A 280 -7.80 0.59 1.75
CA LEU A 280 -8.19 0.25 0.39
C LEU A 280 -9.51 0.95 0.04
N LEU A 281 -9.53 1.64 -1.09
CA LEU A 281 -10.76 2.18 -1.68
C LEU A 281 -11.33 1.20 -2.71
N ILE A 282 -12.59 0.81 -2.55
CA ILE A 282 -13.34 -0.01 -3.52
C ILE A 282 -14.67 0.66 -3.80
N GLY A 283 -14.82 1.25 -4.97
CA GLY A 283 -16.01 2.05 -5.30
C GLY A 283 -16.16 3.21 -4.32
N HIS A 284 -17.20 3.18 -3.51
CA HIS A 284 -17.44 4.17 -2.45
C HIS A 284 -17.17 3.61 -1.04
N TYR A 285 -16.45 2.52 -0.91
CA TYR A 285 -16.09 1.95 0.39
C TYR A 285 -14.62 2.19 0.70
N TRP A 286 -14.38 2.79 1.87
CA TRP A 286 -13.06 2.95 2.46
C TRP A 286 -12.85 1.86 3.50
N ILE A 287 -11.99 0.89 3.19
CA ILE A 287 -11.66 -0.24 4.07
C ILE A 287 -10.40 0.11 4.84
N MET A 288 -10.54 0.30 6.15
CA MET A 288 -9.52 0.87 7.02
C MET A 288 -9.01 -0.15 8.03
N PRO A 289 -7.72 -0.55 7.99
CA PRO A 289 -7.08 -1.26 9.08
C PRO A 289 -6.90 -0.33 10.29
N ILE A 290 -7.34 -0.77 11.48
CA ILE A 290 -7.18 -0.03 12.73
C ILE A 290 -6.37 -0.89 13.70
N ALA A 291 -5.08 -0.61 13.81
CA ALA A 291 -4.11 -1.48 14.47
C ALA A 291 -4.48 -1.79 15.92
N ARG A 292 -4.77 -0.79 16.75
CA ARG A 292 -5.03 -0.96 18.20
C ARG A 292 -6.46 -1.36 18.52
N ALA A 293 -7.39 -1.19 17.59
CA ALA A 293 -8.73 -1.72 17.71
C ALA A 293 -8.81 -3.20 17.28
N HIS A 294 -7.74 -3.74 16.70
CA HIS A 294 -7.69 -5.10 16.16
C HIS A 294 -8.84 -5.37 15.19
N GLU A 295 -9.10 -4.40 14.28
CA GLU A 295 -10.22 -4.50 13.35
C GLU A 295 -9.91 -3.89 11.97
N TYR A 296 -10.65 -4.33 10.98
CA TYR A 296 -10.81 -3.68 9.68
C TYR A 296 -12.20 -3.05 9.65
N LEU A 297 -12.25 -1.73 9.64
CA LEU A 297 -13.47 -0.94 9.55
C LEU A 297 -13.83 -0.69 8.09
N VAL A 298 -15.11 -0.77 7.74
CA VAL A 298 -15.61 -0.33 6.43
C VAL A 298 -16.45 0.92 6.62
N LEU A 299 -16.04 2.00 5.98
CA LEU A 299 -16.82 3.23 5.85
C LEU A 299 -17.45 3.27 4.46
N ASP A 300 -18.75 3.57 4.40
CA ASP A 300 -19.45 4.01 3.19
C ASP A 300 -19.22 5.52 3.04
N ILE A 301 -18.53 5.91 1.99
CA ILE A 301 -18.22 7.30 1.62
C ILE A 301 -18.89 7.71 0.31
N ALA A 302 -20.06 7.12 -0.02
CA ALA A 302 -20.88 7.54 -1.17
C ALA A 302 -21.25 9.04 -1.06
N ASP A 303 -21.50 9.52 0.15
CA ASP A 303 -21.43 10.93 0.51
C ASP A 303 -20.15 11.15 1.35
N PRO A 304 -19.06 11.69 0.77
CA PRO A 304 -17.81 11.84 1.47
C PRO A 304 -17.85 12.91 2.60
N HIS A 305 -18.86 13.77 2.64
CA HIS A 305 -19.08 14.70 3.74
C HIS A 305 -19.71 14.04 4.97
N HIS A 306 -20.41 12.90 4.78
CA HIS A 306 -21.08 12.16 5.84
C HIS A 306 -20.74 10.68 5.81
N PRO A 307 -19.46 10.29 6.05
CA PRO A 307 -19.04 8.89 6.06
C PRO A 307 -19.82 8.06 7.08
N ARG A 308 -20.24 6.86 6.70
CA ARG A 308 -21.00 5.97 7.59
C ARG A 308 -20.26 4.66 7.83
N ARG A 309 -20.15 4.26 9.08
CA ARG A 309 -19.66 2.94 9.43
C ARG A 309 -20.68 1.87 9.03
N VAL A 310 -20.30 0.93 8.17
CA VAL A 310 -21.20 -0.11 7.64
C VAL A 310 -20.73 -1.52 7.98
N GLY A 311 -19.46 -1.75 8.20
CA GLY A 311 -18.94 -3.07 8.51
C GLY A 311 -17.68 -3.05 9.38
N VAL A 312 -17.44 -4.16 10.08
CA VAL A 312 -16.23 -4.40 10.86
C VAL A 312 -15.85 -5.87 10.75
N LEU A 313 -14.55 -6.13 10.61
CA LEU A 313 -13.98 -7.47 10.73
C LEU A 313 -12.93 -7.45 11.84
N THR A 314 -13.20 -8.13 12.95
CA THR A 314 -12.31 -8.17 14.11
C THR A 314 -11.25 -9.25 13.93
N THR A 315 -10.03 -8.98 14.37
CA THR A 315 -8.89 -9.90 14.41
C THR A 315 -8.58 -10.38 15.82
N ASP A 316 -7.61 -11.29 15.96
CA ASP A 316 -7.07 -11.66 17.28
C ASP A 316 -6.36 -10.47 17.94
N SER A 317 -6.29 -10.45 19.25
CA SER A 317 -5.65 -9.36 20.03
C SER A 317 -4.13 -9.22 19.82
N THR A 318 -3.48 -10.22 19.22
CA THR A 318 -2.07 -10.18 18.84
C THR A 318 -1.85 -9.65 17.42
N TYR A 319 -2.91 -9.56 16.61
CA TYR A 319 -2.86 -9.08 15.24
C TYR A 319 -3.16 -7.58 15.20
N TYR A 320 -2.22 -6.80 14.71
CA TYR A 320 -2.35 -5.35 14.58
C TYR A 320 -2.56 -4.99 13.10
N PRO A 321 -3.81 -4.89 12.63
CA PRO A 321 -4.13 -4.59 11.23
C PRO A 321 -3.35 -3.41 10.69
N HIS A 322 -2.69 -3.60 9.52
CA HIS A 322 -1.84 -2.55 8.95
C HIS A 322 -2.05 -2.32 7.46
N TRP A 323 -2.19 -3.38 6.70
CA TRP A 323 -2.22 -3.32 5.24
C TRP A 323 -3.42 -4.09 4.69
N VAL A 324 -4.01 -3.59 3.60
CA VAL A 324 -5.05 -4.28 2.84
C VAL A 324 -4.93 -3.98 1.36
N THR A 325 -4.93 -5.02 0.50
CA THR A 325 -5.01 -4.88 -0.95
C THR A 325 -5.95 -5.92 -1.54
N ARG A 326 -6.47 -5.63 -2.75
CA ARG A 326 -7.49 -6.45 -3.43
C ARG A 326 -6.87 -7.36 -4.48
N GLU A 327 -7.40 -8.57 -4.62
CA GLU A 327 -7.20 -9.39 -5.80
C GLU A 327 -7.95 -8.79 -7.00
N PRO A 328 -7.29 -8.49 -8.12
CA PRO A 328 -7.91 -7.76 -9.23
C PRO A 328 -9.15 -8.45 -9.82
N ARG A 329 -9.21 -9.79 -9.78
CA ARG A 329 -10.25 -10.61 -10.44
C ARG A 329 -11.41 -11.02 -9.54
N THR A 330 -11.26 -10.88 -8.23
CA THR A 330 -12.23 -11.40 -7.27
C THR A 330 -12.56 -10.38 -6.19
N ASN A 331 -13.33 -10.82 -5.20
CA ASN A 331 -13.64 -10.04 -4.01
C ASN A 331 -12.71 -10.34 -2.82
N ARG A 332 -11.59 -11.06 -3.04
CA ARG A 332 -10.64 -11.38 -1.97
C ARG A 332 -9.72 -10.20 -1.68
N LEU A 333 -9.41 -10.06 -0.41
CA LEU A 333 -8.47 -9.07 0.11
C LEU A 333 -7.35 -9.78 0.84
N VAL A 334 -6.09 -9.39 0.61
CA VAL A 334 -4.97 -9.81 1.43
C VAL A 334 -4.72 -8.78 2.52
N LEU A 335 -4.47 -9.28 3.71
CA LEU A 335 -4.34 -8.51 4.94
C LEU A 335 -3.04 -8.88 5.63
N THR A 336 -2.27 -7.87 6.09
CA THR A 336 -1.08 -8.10 6.91
C THR A 336 -1.11 -7.30 8.20
N SER A 337 -0.36 -7.77 9.18
CA SER A 337 -0.15 -7.10 10.46
C SER A 337 1.08 -6.20 10.37
N GLY A 338 1.05 -5.06 11.04
CA GLY A 338 2.24 -4.20 11.20
C GLY A 338 3.20 -4.69 12.28
N ARG A 339 2.75 -5.58 13.16
CA ARG A 339 3.51 -6.15 14.28
C ARG A 339 2.74 -7.25 14.99
N GLY A 340 3.42 -8.01 15.82
CA GLY A 340 2.85 -9.01 16.75
C GLY A 340 2.53 -10.33 16.08
N ASP A 341 1.56 -10.38 15.19
CA ASP A 341 1.16 -11.61 14.50
C ASP A 341 1.82 -11.70 13.12
N HIS A 342 2.42 -12.82 12.80
CA HIS A 342 3.18 -13.06 11.56
C HIS A 342 2.33 -13.62 10.41
N ARG A 343 1.01 -13.64 10.53
CA ARG A 343 0.14 -14.23 9.50
C ARG A 343 -0.21 -13.24 8.39
N VAL A 344 -0.19 -13.77 7.16
CA VAL A 344 -0.88 -13.18 6.02
C VAL A 344 -2.28 -13.77 5.99
N LEU A 345 -3.31 -12.94 6.09
CA LEU A 345 -4.71 -13.36 6.14
C LEU A 345 -5.45 -13.03 4.84
N LEU A 346 -6.53 -13.74 4.57
CA LEU A 346 -7.47 -13.39 3.50
C LEU A 346 -8.86 -13.10 4.05
N ALA A 347 -9.47 -12.04 3.53
CA ALA A 347 -10.88 -11.74 3.70
C ALA A 347 -11.61 -11.71 2.36
N ARG A 348 -12.93 -11.75 2.40
CA ARG A 348 -13.82 -11.52 1.26
C ARG A 348 -14.63 -10.26 1.51
N PHE A 349 -14.78 -9.46 0.48
CA PHE A 349 -15.54 -8.21 0.54
C PHE A 349 -16.85 -8.34 -0.24
N ASP A 350 -17.98 -8.18 0.43
CA ASP A 350 -19.31 -8.05 -0.18
C ASP A 350 -19.54 -6.57 -0.54
N SER A 351 -19.28 -6.22 -1.78
CA SER A 351 -19.43 -4.84 -2.28
C SER A 351 -20.90 -4.37 -2.37
N ALA A 352 -21.86 -5.28 -2.32
CA ALA A 352 -23.27 -4.88 -2.29
C ALA A 352 -23.74 -4.41 -0.91
N ARG A 353 -23.04 -4.87 0.15
CA ARG A 353 -23.39 -4.57 1.55
C ARG A 353 -22.31 -3.78 2.30
N GLY A 354 -21.11 -3.68 1.77
CA GLY A 354 -19.96 -3.12 2.48
C GLY A 354 -19.46 -3.99 3.65
N LEU A 355 -19.59 -5.31 3.54
CA LEU A 355 -19.23 -6.23 4.63
C LEU A 355 -17.99 -7.05 4.32
N LEU A 356 -17.19 -7.30 5.35
CA LEU A 356 -16.04 -8.18 5.31
C LEU A 356 -16.35 -9.51 6.02
N SER A 357 -15.80 -10.59 5.51
CA SER A 357 -15.80 -11.90 6.15
C SER A 357 -14.46 -12.60 5.93
N TRP A 358 -14.06 -13.48 6.86
CA TRP A 358 -12.85 -14.27 6.70
C TRP A 358 -12.98 -15.26 5.54
N ASP A 359 -11.91 -15.43 4.75
CA ASP A 359 -11.78 -16.59 3.87
C ASP A 359 -11.33 -17.79 4.72
N SER A 360 -12.30 -18.55 5.20
CA SER A 360 -12.07 -19.67 6.13
C SER A 360 -11.31 -20.83 5.49
N THR A 361 -11.13 -20.84 4.16
CA THR A 361 -10.41 -21.89 3.43
C THR A 361 -8.91 -21.61 3.35
N PHE A 362 -8.50 -20.34 3.50
CA PHE A 362 -7.10 -19.94 3.46
C PHE A 362 -6.45 -20.21 4.83
N ARG A 363 -5.85 -21.40 4.96
CA ARG A 363 -5.27 -21.87 6.22
C ARG A 363 -3.84 -22.34 6.03
N ASP A 364 -3.00 -22.00 6.98
CA ASP A 364 -1.63 -22.50 7.04
C ASP A 364 -1.58 -24.04 6.98
N PRO A 365 -0.75 -24.61 6.09
CA PRO A 365 -0.71 -26.05 5.89
C PRO A 365 -0.19 -26.83 7.10
N ASP A 366 0.64 -26.22 7.94
CA ASP A 366 1.26 -26.86 9.11
C ASP A 366 0.43 -26.66 10.38
N THR A 367 0.11 -25.39 10.71
CA THR A 367 -0.58 -25.05 11.95
C THR A 367 -2.09 -25.17 11.87
N LYS A 368 -2.68 -25.26 10.66
CA LYS A 368 -4.13 -25.24 10.40
C LYS A 368 -4.85 -23.97 10.88
N ARG A 369 -4.12 -22.98 11.35
CA ARG A 369 -4.67 -21.67 11.70
C ARG A 369 -5.10 -20.91 10.45
N LEU A 370 -6.02 -19.98 10.62
CA LEU A 370 -6.44 -19.06 9.54
C LEU A 370 -5.26 -18.21 9.08
N GLY A 371 -5.07 -18.13 7.76
CA GLY A 371 -3.95 -17.42 7.13
C GLY A 371 -2.70 -18.27 6.98
N VAL A 372 -1.64 -17.69 6.42
CA VAL A 372 -0.32 -18.31 6.24
C VAL A 372 0.64 -17.73 7.26
N ASP A 373 1.21 -18.58 8.10
CA ASP A 373 2.06 -18.19 9.21
C ASP A 373 3.51 -18.01 8.76
N PHE A 374 4.08 -16.85 9.00
CA PHE A 374 5.47 -16.52 8.76
C PHE A 374 6.37 -16.72 10.00
N ASN A 375 5.82 -17.23 11.08
CA ASN A 375 6.59 -17.71 12.24
C ASN A 375 7.12 -19.13 11.96
N ARG A 376 8.12 -19.25 11.09
CA ARG A 376 8.69 -20.52 10.60
C ARG A 376 10.17 -20.61 10.89
N VAL A 377 10.69 -21.84 10.96
CA VAL A 377 12.13 -22.08 11.13
C VAL A 377 12.87 -22.13 9.80
N SER A 378 12.20 -22.45 8.69
CA SER A 378 12.81 -22.58 7.36
C SER A 378 11.90 -22.06 6.24
N TRP A 379 12.55 -21.68 5.14
CA TRP A 379 11.96 -21.09 3.94
C TRP A 379 12.52 -21.73 2.68
N PRO A 380 11.93 -21.54 1.51
CA PRO A 380 12.49 -22.06 0.25
C PRO A 380 13.94 -21.66 -0.02
N HIS A 381 14.43 -20.57 0.52
CA HIS A 381 15.83 -20.13 0.40
C HIS A 381 16.74 -20.61 1.55
N GLY A 382 16.24 -21.35 2.51
CA GLY A 382 17.03 -21.88 3.63
C GLY A 382 16.41 -21.61 5.00
N ALA A 383 17.12 -22.00 6.06
CA ALA A 383 16.67 -21.81 7.43
C ALA A 383 16.99 -20.39 7.89
N SER A 384 15.95 -19.66 8.30
CA SER A 384 16.12 -18.29 8.78
C SER A 384 15.33 -17.96 10.04
N GLY A 385 14.23 -18.64 10.32
CA GLY A 385 13.35 -18.35 11.45
C GLY A 385 12.24 -17.37 11.12
N PRO A 386 11.60 -16.76 12.13
CA PRO A 386 10.43 -15.92 11.96
C PRO A 386 10.70 -14.71 11.07
N ALA A 387 9.70 -14.36 10.26
CA ALA A 387 9.70 -13.14 9.46
C ALA A 387 8.39 -12.39 9.64
N MET A 388 8.45 -11.07 9.64
CA MET A 388 7.27 -10.21 9.76
C MET A 388 6.85 -9.72 8.37
N PRO A 389 5.73 -10.21 7.80
CA PRO A 389 5.19 -9.68 6.55
C PRO A 389 4.55 -8.31 6.79
N HIS A 390 4.93 -7.30 6.00
CA HIS A 390 4.40 -5.95 6.16
C HIS A 390 3.47 -5.56 5.00
N GLY A 391 4.00 -5.39 3.79
CA GLY A 391 3.21 -5.16 2.59
C GLY A 391 2.91 -6.46 1.84
N ALA A 392 1.73 -6.59 1.25
CA ALA A 392 1.36 -7.73 0.43
C ALA A 392 0.45 -7.33 -0.74
N VAL A 393 0.66 -7.95 -1.91
CA VAL A 393 -0.19 -7.75 -3.10
C VAL A 393 -0.46 -9.07 -3.80
N PHE A 394 -1.59 -9.17 -4.50
CA PHE A 394 -1.85 -10.29 -5.39
C PHE A 394 -1.09 -10.16 -6.70
N SER A 395 -0.79 -11.29 -7.33
CA SER A 395 -0.25 -11.33 -8.68
C SER A 395 -1.20 -10.66 -9.67
N ALA A 396 -0.64 -10.09 -10.75
CA ALA A 396 -1.43 -9.51 -11.82
C ALA A 396 -2.34 -10.58 -12.46
N SER A 397 -3.51 -10.16 -12.92
CA SER A 397 -4.33 -10.99 -13.79
C SER A 397 -3.71 -11.05 -15.20
N ASP A 398 -3.80 -12.17 -15.88
CA ASP A 398 -3.35 -12.34 -17.28
C ASP A 398 -4.17 -11.48 -18.28
N THR A 399 -5.20 -10.78 -17.83
CA THR A 399 -5.96 -9.84 -18.65
C THR A 399 -5.36 -8.45 -18.48
N GLY A 400 -4.59 -8.01 -19.47
CA GLY A 400 -4.03 -6.65 -19.56
C GLY A 400 -5.12 -5.58 -19.71
N ALA A 401 -5.94 -5.40 -18.70
CA ALA A 401 -6.80 -4.25 -18.54
C ALA A 401 -6.10 -3.30 -17.56
N ALA A 402 -5.46 -2.28 -18.11
CA ALA A 402 -5.10 -1.10 -17.35
C ALA A 402 -6.39 -0.44 -16.83
N HIS A 403 -6.41 -0.10 -15.56
CA HIS A 403 -7.40 0.82 -14.99
C HIS A 403 -6.92 2.24 -15.16
#